data_e36034ed07931f49c900fa32256fd9de
#
_entry.id   e36034ed07931f49c900fa32256fd9de
#
_cell.length_a   1.000
_cell.length_b   1.000
_cell.length_c   1.000
_cell.angle_alpha   90.00
_cell.angle_beta   90.00
_cell.angle_gamma   90.00
#
_symmetry.space_group_name_H-M   'P 1'
#
loop_
_entity.id
_entity.type
_entity.pdbx_description
1 polymer ?
#
loop_
_entity_poly.entity_id
_entity_poly.type
_entity_poly.pdbx_seq_one_letter_code
_entity_poly.pdbx_strand_id
1 'polypeptide(L)'
;HDTLPPAFGYFLDTTYRMRPELAAVASRLSYDHRLDADPCTAKQVLDGIEPGLHTVLVAHDSNRSASVEEARAVLRLVVDVVGRTWTTEDGDRPLEPEDVLVVAPYNAQVNLIRTVLDAAELEDVRVGTVDKFQGQEAVVAIISMASSSASSGRGASFVLSRNRLDVALSRAQHTT
;
A
#
# COMPACT_ATOMS: atom_id res chain seq x y z
N HIS A 1 19.14 -9.03 -9.82
CA HIS A 1 17.96 -9.77 -10.28
C HIS A 1 17.69 -10.88 -9.31
N ASP A 2 16.55 -10.78 -8.65
CA ASP A 2 16.22 -11.65 -7.52
C ASP A 2 15.14 -12.67 -7.89
N THR A 3 14.92 -12.90 -9.18
CA THR A 3 14.09 -13.98 -9.69
C THR A 3 14.96 -15.23 -9.94
N LEU A 4 14.49 -16.37 -9.45
CA LEU A 4 15.15 -17.66 -9.71
C LEU A 4 15.24 -17.90 -11.23
N PRO A 5 16.39 -18.37 -11.73
CA PRO A 5 16.50 -18.80 -13.12
C PRO A 5 15.43 -19.85 -13.45
N PRO A 6 14.92 -19.90 -14.69
CA PRO A 6 13.86 -20.84 -15.10
C PRO A 6 14.17 -22.32 -14.83
N ALA A 7 15.45 -22.67 -14.72
CA ALA A 7 15.89 -24.02 -14.39
C ALA A 7 15.64 -24.43 -12.92
N PHE A 8 15.35 -23.46 -12.03
CA PHE A 8 15.19 -23.70 -10.59
C PHE A 8 13.77 -23.49 -10.07
N GLY A 9 12.80 -23.16 -10.93
CA GLY A 9 11.41 -22.97 -10.52
C GLY A 9 10.50 -22.49 -11.63
N TYR A 10 9.21 -22.49 -11.33
CA TYR A 10 8.19 -21.89 -12.18
C TYR A 10 7.94 -20.46 -11.72
N PHE A 11 7.82 -19.53 -12.66
CA PHE A 11 7.33 -18.18 -12.38
C PHE A 11 5.80 -18.19 -12.43
N LEU A 12 5.17 -17.73 -11.35
CA LEU A 12 3.72 -17.50 -11.31
C LEU A 12 3.47 -16.11 -11.90
N ASP A 13 2.98 -16.08 -13.12
CA ASP A 13 2.82 -14.88 -13.93
C ASP A 13 1.46 -14.20 -13.78
N THR A 14 0.56 -14.79 -12.99
CA THR A 14 -0.79 -14.27 -12.83
C THR A 14 -1.09 -13.97 -11.36
N THR A 15 -1.58 -12.76 -11.07
CA THR A 15 -2.10 -12.38 -9.75
C THR A 15 -3.63 -12.39 -9.75
N TYR A 16 -4.22 -12.99 -8.72
CA TYR A 16 -5.67 -13.02 -8.45
C TYR A 16 -6.08 -11.99 -7.38
N ARG A 17 -5.16 -11.11 -6.99
CA ARG A 17 -5.38 -10.10 -5.96
C ARG A 17 -5.54 -8.71 -6.54
N MET A 18 -4.50 -8.25 -7.23
CA MET A 18 -4.38 -6.87 -7.69
C MET A 18 -5.23 -6.63 -8.94
N ARG A 19 -5.89 -5.49 -8.98
CA ARG A 19 -6.46 -4.98 -10.21
C ARG A 19 -5.38 -4.81 -11.30
N PRO A 20 -5.77 -4.86 -12.61
CA PRO A 20 -4.82 -4.75 -13.72
C PRO A 20 -3.94 -3.50 -13.66
N GLU A 21 -4.50 -2.37 -13.25
CA GLU A 21 -3.80 -1.09 -13.16
C GLU A 21 -2.68 -1.13 -12.11
N LEU A 22 -2.92 -1.77 -10.98
CA LEU A 22 -1.94 -1.92 -9.90
C LEU A 22 -0.91 -3.02 -10.22
N ALA A 23 -1.38 -4.14 -10.79
CA ALA A 23 -0.51 -5.24 -11.23
C ALA A 23 0.50 -4.77 -12.30
N ALA A 24 0.10 -3.89 -13.22
CA ALA A 24 1.00 -3.33 -14.23
C ALA A 24 2.14 -2.52 -13.60
N VAL A 25 1.88 -1.79 -12.50
CA VAL A 25 2.93 -1.06 -11.75
C VAL A 25 3.88 -2.03 -11.07
N ALA A 26 3.38 -3.02 -10.34
CA ALA A 26 4.18 -4.04 -9.68
C ALA A 26 5.01 -4.84 -10.69
N SER A 27 4.41 -5.24 -11.82
CA SER A 27 5.03 -5.97 -12.92
C SER A 27 6.26 -5.22 -13.47
N ARG A 28 6.09 -3.92 -13.73
CA ARG A 28 7.17 -3.04 -14.20
C ARG A 28 8.28 -2.85 -13.16
N LEU A 29 7.90 -2.75 -11.88
CA LEU A 29 8.87 -2.49 -10.79
C LEU A 29 9.72 -3.71 -10.46
N SER A 30 9.14 -4.91 -10.43
CA SER A 30 9.78 -6.06 -9.78
C SER A 30 9.78 -7.36 -10.61
N TYR A 31 8.95 -7.45 -11.66
CA TYR A 31 8.74 -8.71 -12.39
C TYR A 31 9.08 -8.63 -13.88
N ASP A 32 9.84 -7.64 -14.32
CA ASP A 32 10.29 -7.48 -15.72
C ASP A 32 9.14 -7.55 -16.74
N HIS A 33 7.98 -6.95 -16.41
CA HIS A 33 6.73 -6.97 -17.20
C HIS A 33 6.13 -8.38 -17.41
N ARG A 34 6.40 -9.32 -16.51
CA ARG A 34 5.96 -10.71 -16.63
C ARG A 34 4.78 -11.07 -15.74
N LEU A 35 4.35 -10.18 -14.84
CA LEU A 35 3.20 -10.39 -13.96
C LEU A 35 1.97 -9.74 -14.59
N ASP A 36 0.92 -10.53 -14.80
CA ASP A 36 -0.38 -10.06 -15.26
C ASP A 36 -1.45 -10.24 -14.18
N ALA A 37 -2.54 -9.49 -14.27
CA ALA A 37 -3.70 -9.65 -13.43
C ALA A 37 -4.71 -10.61 -14.06
N ASP A 38 -5.33 -11.47 -13.25
CA ASP A 38 -6.47 -12.24 -13.71
C ASP A 38 -7.64 -11.29 -14.08
N PRO A 39 -8.34 -11.51 -15.20
CA PRO A 39 -9.44 -10.64 -15.62
C PRO A 39 -10.57 -10.48 -14.60
N CYS A 40 -10.75 -11.42 -13.66
CA CYS A 40 -11.77 -11.32 -12.61
C CYS A 40 -11.50 -10.14 -11.67
N THR A 41 -10.24 -9.78 -11.43
CA THR A 41 -9.87 -8.68 -10.55
C THR A 41 -10.27 -7.30 -11.10
N ALA A 42 -10.47 -7.17 -12.42
CA ALA A 42 -10.94 -5.93 -13.05
C ALA A 42 -12.37 -5.55 -12.65
N LYS A 43 -13.13 -6.49 -12.07
CA LYS A 43 -14.49 -6.27 -11.60
C LYS A 43 -14.54 -5.66 -10.18
N GLN A 44 -13.43 -5.67 -9.46
CA GLN A 44 -13.32 -5.05 -8.14
C GLN A 44 -13.36 -3.53 -8.28
N VAL A 45 -14.30 -2.85 -7.62
CA VAL A 45 -14.49 -1.41 -7.73
C VAL A 45 -14.65 -0.78 -6.36
N LEU A 46 -13.87 0.25 -6.06
CA LEU A 46 -14.07 1.13 -4.92
C LEU A 46 -14.70 2.44 -5.42
N ASP A 47 -15.92 2.71 -5.00
CA ASP A 47 -16.71 3.83 -5.53
C ASP A 47 -15.99 5.18 -5.36
N GLY A 48 -15.88 5.91 -6.47
CA GLY A 48 -15.27 7.23 -6.52
C GLY A 48 -13.74 7.26 -6.35
N ILE A 49 -13.06 6.10 -6.36
CA ILE A 49 -11.60 6.00 -6.31
C ILE A 49 -11.10 5.30 -7.56
N GLU A 50 -10.22 5.96 -8.30
CA GLU A 50 -9.55 5.35 -9.45
C GLU A 50 -8.61 4.23 -8.96
N PRO A 51 -8.57 3.07 -9.66
CA PRO A 51 -7.66 1.99 -9.27
C PRO A 51 -6.20 2.29 -9.65
N GLY A 52 -5.26 1.72 -8.90
CA GLY A 52 -3.84 1.79 -9.23
C GLY A 52 -2.99 2.52 -8.18
N LEU A 53 -1.85 3.07 -8.61
CA LEU A 53 -0.92 3.79 -7.76
C LEU A 53 -1.16 5.29 -7.81
N HIS A 54 -1.43 5.88 -6.65
CA HIS A 54 -1.60 7.32 -6.47
C HIS A 54 -0.44 7.93 -5.67
N THR A 55 -0.04 9.14 -6.03
CA THR A 55 1.01 9.85 -5.30
C THR A 55 0.43 11.11 -4.65
N VAL A 56 0.53 11.19 -3.32
CA VAL A 56 0.12 12.36 -2.54
C VAL A 56 1.36 13.10 -2.05
N LEU A 57 1.55 14.32 -2.51
CA LEU A 57 2.67 15.16 -2.09
C LEU A 57 2.31 15.87 -0.78
N VAL A 58 3.08 15.58 0.27
CA VAL A 58 2.94 16.22 1.57
C VAL A 58 4.17 17.09 1.83
N ALA A 59 3.95 18.40 1.96
CA ALA A 59 5.04 19.33 2.27
C ALA A 59 5.44 19.20 3.74
N HIS A 60 6.67 18.79 3.98
CA HIS A 60 7.28 18.74 5.32
C HIS A 60 8.79 18.91 5.22
N ASP A 61 9.44 19.37 6.30
CA ASP A 61 10.86 19.60 6.38
C ASP A 61 11.47 19.01 7.65
N SER A 62 12.75 18.66 7.56
CA SER A 62 13.57 18.17 8.69
C SER A 62 13.09 16.89 9.39
N ASN A 63 12.08 16.20 8.86
CA ASN A 63 11.60 14.92 9.37
C ASN A 63 12.60 13.79 9.03
N ARG A 64 12.89 12.91 10.01
CA ARG A 64 13.84 11.80 9.85
C ARG A 64 13.19 10.43 9.92
N SER A 65 12.36 10.19 10.93
CA SER A 65 11.75 8.89 11.21
C SER A 65 10.25 8.96 11.51
N ALA A 66 9.71 10.17 11.62
CA ALA A 66 8.30 10.44 11.80
C ALA A 66 7.94 11.81 11.20
N SER A 67 6.74 11.92 10.65
CA SER A 67 6.15 13.12 10.07
C SER A 67 4.70 13.24 10.55
N VAL A 68 4.42 14.31 11.28
CA VAL A 68 3.05 14.64 11.71
C VAL A 68 2.19 15.03 10.52
N GLU A 69 2.79 15.68 9.53
CA GLU A 69 2.13 16.11 8.30
C GLU A 69 1.65 14.89 7.49
N GLU A 70 2.51 13.88 7.33
CA GLU A 70 2.12 12.62 6.68
C GLU A 70 1.09 11.84 7.50
N ALA A 71 1.22 11.78 8.83
CA ALA A 71 0.24 11.09 9.66
C ALA A 71 -1.16 11.72 9.53
N ARG A 72 -1.26 13.05 9.43
CA ARG A 72 -2.51 13.77 9.16
C ARG A 72 -3.01 13.54 7.73
N ALA A 73 -2.11 13.40 6.75
CA ALA A 73 -2.49 13.05 5.39
C ALA A 73 -3.06 11.64 5.32
N VAL A 74 -2.44 10.67 6.01
CA VAL A 74 -2.95 9.30 6.16
C VAL A 74 -4.36 9.31 6.75
N LEU A 75 -4.59 10.04 7.85
CA LEU A 75 -5.94 10.16 8.44
C LEU A 75 -6.96 10.65 7.41
N ARG A 76 -6.64 11.71 6.65
CA ARG A 76 -7.57 12.23 5.63
C ARG A 76 -7.88 11.19 4.55
N LEU A 77 -6.87 10.45 4.08
CA LEU A 77 -7.05 9.41 3.08
C LEU A 77 -7.91 8.26 3.62
N VAL A 78 -7.69 7.83 4.88
CA VAL A 78 -8.50 6.80 5.53
C VAL A 78 -9.96 7.24 5.65
N VAL A 79 -10.20 8.45 6.16
CA VAL A 79 -11.56 9.02 6.28
C VAL A 79 -12.26 9.15 4.92
N ASP A 80 -11.50 9.43 3.86
CA ASP A 80 -12.05 9.55 2.52
C ASP A 80 -12.49 8.21 1.94
N VAL A 81 -11.83 7.11 2.27
CA VAL A 81 -12.12 5.78 1.67
C VAL A 81 -13.05 4.92 2.53
N VAL A 82 -12.97 4.99 3.86
CA VAL A 82 -13.83 4.21 4.77
C VAL A 82 -15.29 4.57 4.57
N GLY A 83 -16.14 3.53 4.50
CA GLY A 83 -17.58 3.67 4.25
C GLY A 83 -17.98 3.79 2.78
N ARG A 84 -17.03 3.94 1.84
CA ARG A 84 -17.34 3.87 0.40
C ARG A 84 -17.77 2.46 0.01
N THR A 85 -18.52 2.34 -1.06
CA THR A 85 -18.94 1.02 -1.57
C THR A 85 -17.77 0.29 -2.20
N TRP A 86 -17.48 -0.89 -1.69
CA TRP A 86 -16.58 -1.88 -2.26
C TRP A 86 -17.38 -2.96 -2.96
N THR A 87 -17.26 -3.04 -4.28
CA THR A 87 -17.93 -4.00 -5.16
C THR A 87 -16.97 -5.11 -5.58
N THR A 88 -17.40 -6.36 -5.43
CA THR A 88 -16.71 -7.57 -5.90
C THR A 88 -17.70 -8.51 -6.61
N GLU A 89 -17.25 -9.69 -7.04
CA GLU A 89 -18.15 -10.72 -7.55
C GLU A 89 -19.13 -11.25 -6.47
N ASP A 90 -18.77 -11.13 -5.20
CA ASP A 90 -19.59 -11.56 -4.07
C ASP A 90 -20.67 -10.51 -3.68
N GLY A 91 -20.65 -9.34 -4.30
CA GLY A 91 -21.58 -8.24 -4.08
C GLY A 91 -20.95 -6.97 -3.54
N ASP A 92 -21.83 -6.05 -3.12
CA ASP A 92 -21.46 -4.74 -2.60
C ASP A 92 -21.45 -4.74 -1.07
N ARG A 93 -20.47 -4.07 -0.48
CA ARG A 93 -20.40 -3.80 0.96
C ARG A 93 -19.71 -2.45 1.23
N PRO A 94 -19.88 -1.83 2.40
CA PRO A 94 -19.06 -0.70 2.78
C PRO A 94 -17.58 -1.16 2.95
N LEU A 95 -16.65 -0.26 2.67
CA LEU A 95 -15.24 -0.44 3.00
C LEU A 95 -15.07 -0.19 4.50
N GLU A 96 -14.63 -1.22 5.22
CA GLU A 96 -14.40 -1.15 6.66
C GLU A 96 -12.97 -0.67 6.97
N PRO A 97 -12.68 -0.15 8.19
CA PRO A 97 -11.33 0.24 8.57
C PRO A 97 -10.29 -0.87 8.40
N GLU A 98 -10.65 -2.14 8.65
CA GLU A 98 -9.78 -3.31 8.47
C GLU A 98 -9.39 -3.57 7.00
N ASP A 99 -10.14 -3.03 6.06
CA ASP A 99 -9.81 -3.12 4.62
C ASP A 99 -8.70 -2.15 4.21
N VAL A 100 -8.28 -1.27 5.11
CA VAL A 100 -7.19 -0.31 4.89
C VAL A 100 -5.93 -0.75 5.63
N LEU A 101 -4.82 -0.69 4.93
CA LEU A 101 -3.51 -1.05 5.45
C LEU A 101 -2.55 0.14 5.28
N VAL A 102 -1.89 0.55 6.37
CA VAL A 102 -0.92 1.65 6.35
C VAL A 102 0.47 1.11 6.65
N VAL A 103 1.38 1.31 5.70
CA VAL A 103 2.78 0.86 5.78
C VAL A 103 3.69 2.05 6.04
N ALA A 104 4.59 1.94 7.02
CA ALA A 104 5.62 2.94 7.25
C ALA A 104 6.98 2.28 7.53
N PRO A 105 8.11 2.95 7.19
CA PRO A 105 9.45 2.37 7.32
C PRO A 105 9.96 2.32 8.76
N TYR A 106 9.38 3.11 9.66
CA TYR A 106 9.86 3.30 11.03
C TYR A 106 8.75 3.08 12.05
N ASN A 107 9.07 2.41 13.16
CA ASN A 107 8.13 2.24 14.27
C ASN A 107 7.66 3.58 14.87
N ALA A 108 8.51 4.62 14.83
CA ALA A 108 8.12 5.96 15.26
C ALA A 108 6.96 6.51 14.44
N GLN A 109 6.99 6.36 13.11
CA GLN A 109 5.90 6.75 12.22
C GLN A 109 4.66 5.86 12.41
N VAL A 110 4.86 4.55 12.56
CA VAL A 110 3.76 3.61 12.84
C VAL A 110 3.01 4.02 14.10
N ASN A 111 3.73 4.32 15.19
CA ASN A 111 3.11 4.72 16.46
C ASN A 111 2.40 6.07 16.34
N LEU A 112 3.01 7.03 15.63
CA LEU A 112 2.41 8.34 15.38
C LEU A 112 1.09 8.22 14.59
N ILE A 113 1.09 7.44 13.49
CA ILE A 113 -0.10 7.21 12.68
C ILE A 113 -1.19 6.54 13.52
N ARG A 114 -0.85 5.51 14.31
CA ARG A 114 -1.81 4.87 15.24
C ARG A 114 -2.43 5.87 16.18
N THR A 115 -1.61 6.69 16.87
CA THR A 115 -2.12 7.71 17.78
C THR A 115 -3.12 8.66 17.11
N VAL A 116 -2.85 9.03 15.85
CA VAL A 116 -3.73 9.93 15.08
C VAL A 116 -5.04 9.23 14.68
N LEU A 117 -4.97 7.95 14.28
CA LEU A 117 -6.14 7.15 13.90
C LEU A 117 -7.00 6.78 15.12
N ASP A 118 -6.39 6.36 16.22
CA ASP A 118 -7.07 6.03 17.47
C ASP A 118 -7.85 7.24 18.01
N ALA A 119 -7.27 8.45 17.91
CA ALA A 119 -7.96 9.69 18.30
C ALA A 119 -9.16 10.05 17.42
N ALA A 120 -9.28 9.40 16.26
CA ALA A 120 -10.40 9.56 15.31
C ALA A 120 -11.33 8.33 15.29
N GLU A 121 -11.24 7.44 16.28
CA GLU A 121 -12.04 6.21 16.38
C GLU A 121 -11.86 5.28 15.17
N LEU A 122 -10.61 5.18 14.65
CA LEU A 122 -10.20 4.37 13.51
C LEU A 122 -9.10 3.37 13.91
N GLU A 123 -9.17 2.81 15.11
CA GLU A 123 -8.19 1.88 15.70
C GLU A 123 -8.08 0.56 14.92
N ASP A 124 -9.13 0.17 14.19
CA ASP A 124 -9.18 -1.06 13.40
C ASP A 124 -8.40 -0.96 12.08
N VAL A 125 -7.97 0.24 11.67
CA VAL A 125 -7.05 0.42 10.54
C VAL A 125 -5.71 -0.25 10.85
N ARG A 126 -5.27 -1.11 9.95
CA ARG A 126 -4.05 -1.89 10.16
C ARG A 126 -2.81 -1.05 9.85
N VAL A 127 -2.03 -0.70 10.87
CA VAL A 127 -0.79 0.09 10.73
C VAL A 127 0.43 -0.73 11.13
N GLY A 128 1.50 -0.66 10.34
CA GLY A 128 2.73 -1.39 10.66
C GLY A 128 3.87 -1.18 9.67
N THR A 129 4.96 -1.90 9.90
CA THR A 129 6.06 -1.98 8.94
C THR A 129 5.78 -3.05 7.88
N VAL A 130 6.50 -2.99 6.75
CA VAL A 130 6.35 -3.96 5.65
C VAL A 130 6.41 -5.40 6.13
N ASP A 131 7.35 -5.71 7.03
CA ASP A 131 7.57 -7.08 7.50
C ASP A 131 6.36 -7.64 8.28
N LYS A 132 5.60 -6.75 8.96
CA LYS A 132 4.38 -7.14 9.70
C LYS A 132 3.27 -7.64 8.77
N PHE A 133 3.24 -7.16 7.54
CA PHE A 133 2.14 -7.42 6.60
C PHE A 133 2.46 -8.47 5.53
N GLN A 134 3.56 -9.19 5.67
CA GLN A 134 3.89 -10.26 4.75
C GLN A 134 2.77 -11.32 4.73
N GLY A 135 2.25 -11.61 3.53
CA GLY A 135 1.13 -12.56 3.34
C GLY A 135 -0.27 -11.98 3.56
N GLN A 136 -0.41 -10.76 4.07
CA GLN A 136 -1.71 -10.11 4.24
C GLN A 136 -2.13 -9.36 2.97
N GLU A 137 -3.41 -8.99 2.91
CA GLU A 137 -3.99 -8.18 1.83
C GLU A 137 -5.00 -7.17 2.38
N ALA A 138 -5.28 -6.13 1.61
CA ALA A 138 -6.22 -5.08 1.91
C ALA A 138 -6.83 -4.54 0.60
N VAL A 139 -7.96 -3.88 0.66
CA VAL A 139 -8.52 -3.18 -0.51
C VAL A 139 -7.66 -1.98 -0.86
N VAL A 140 -7.28 -1.20 0.17
CA VAL A 140 -6.44 0.00 0.04
C VAL A 140 -5.15 -0.17 0.86
N ALA A 141 -4.01 0.13 0.25
CA ALA A 141 -2.73 0.24 0.97
C ALA A 141 -2.21 1.68 0.89
N ILE A 142 -1.85 2.26 2.03
CA ILE A 142 -1.26 3.60 2.10
C ILE A 142 0.20 3.46 2.54
N ILE A 143 1.12 4.06 1.80
CA ILE A 143 2.55 4.04 2.12
C ILE A 143 2.98 5.42 2.59
N SER A 144 3.37 5.54 3.87
CA SER A 144 3.96 6.75 4.44
C SER A 144 5.47 6.66 4.43
N MET A 145 6.15 7.67 3.92
CA MET A 145 7.61 7.69 3.75
C MET A 145 8.35 8.21 4.97
N ALA A 146 7.72 9.06 5.76
CA ALA A 146 8.17 9.60 7.06
C ALA A 146 9.45 10.46 7.06
N SER A 147 10.11 10.64 5.92
CA SER A 147 11.41 11.34 5.84
C SER A 147 11.38 12.45 4.81
N SER A 148 11.84 13.66 5.21
CA SER A 148 11.90 14.85 4.35
C SER A 148 13.07 14.84 3.37
N SER A 149 14.07 13.97 3.52
CA SER A 149 15.20 13.92 2.61
C SER A 149 15.66 12.51 2.30
N ALA A 150 15.99 12.29 1.02
CA ALA A 150 16.54 11.04 0.53
C ALA A 150 17.93 10.71 1.13
N SER A 151 18.63 11.69 1.69
CA SER A 151 19.97 11.53 2.28
C SER A 151 19.96 11.17 3.77
N SER A 152 18.81 11.24 4.44
CA SER A 152 18.70 10.95 5.87
C SER A 152 18.28 9.51 6.16
N GLY A 153 19.26 8.61 6.27
CA GLY A 153 19.10 7.31 6.91
C GLY A 153 18.25 6.28 6.14
N ARG A 154 17.55 5.44 6.90
CA ARG A 154 16.79 4.29 6.38
C ARG A 154 15.60 4.64 5.48
N GLY A 155 15.08 5.87 5.54
CA GLY A 155 13.95 6.31 4.71
C GLY A 155 14.27 6.22 3.21
N ALA A 156 15.44 6.73 2.82
CA ALA A 156 15.93 6.59 1.44
C ALA A 156 16.12 5.12 1.04
N SER A 157 16.68 4.29 1.92
CA SER A 157 16.88 2.87 1.65
C SER A 157 15.55 2.08 1.58
N PHE A 158 14.49 2.55 2.25
CA PHE A 158 13.16 1.96 2.14
C PHE A 158 12.54 2.27 0.76
N VAL A 159 12.59 3.55 0.36
CA VAL A 159 12.09 4.00 -0.96
C VAL A 159 12.89 3.41 -2.11
N LEU A 160 14.21 3.29 -1.93
CA LEU A 160 15.12 2.74 -2.94
C LEU A 160 15.15 1.20 -2.95
N SER A 161 14.57 0.55 -1.94
CA SER A 161 14.43 -0.91 -1.92
C SER A 161 13.21 -1.31 -2.74
N ARG A 162 13.42 -1.65 -4.01
CA ARG A 162 12.38 -2.18 -4.90
C ARG A 162 11.54 -3.25 -4.23
N ASN A 163 12.18 -4.21 -3.55
CA ASN A 163 11.49 -5.33 -2.92
C ASN A 163 10.51 -4.90 -1.83
N ARG A 164 10.86 -3.89 -1.01
CA ARG A 164 9.97 -3.40 0.05
C ARG A 164 8.79 -2.61 -0.51
N LEU A 165 9.05 -1.79 -1.51
CA LEU A 165 7.99 -1.06 -2.20
C LEU A 165 7.03 -2.03 -2.89
N ASP A 166 7.57 -3.03 -3.60
CA ASP A 166 6.77 -4.06 -4.24
C ASP A 166 5.91 -4.86 -3.24
N VAL A 167 6.51 -5.26 -2.11
CA VAL A 167 5.74 -5.93 -1.03
C VAL A 167 4.62 -5.03 -0.52
N ALA A 168 4.83 -3.73 -0.34
CA ALA A 168 3.80 -2.81 0.11
C ALA A 168 2.69 -2.62 -0.95
N LEU A 169 3.07 -2.40 -2.21
CA LEU A 169 2.14 -2.28 -3.34
C LEU A 169 1.29 -3.54 -3.53
N SER A 170 1.95 -4.71 -3.49
CA SER A 170 1.27 -6.00 -3.70
C SER A 170 0.36 -6.42 -2.54
N ARG A 171 0.25 -5.61 -1.49
CA ARG A 171 -0.77 -5.81 -0.42
C ARG A 171 -2.14 -5.32 -0.85
N ALA A 172 -2.23 -4.34 -1.74
CA ALA A 172 -3.49 -3.78 -2.17
C ALA A 172 -4.19 -4.64 -3.25
N GLN A 173 -5.50 -4.64 -3.19
CA GLN A 173 -6.37 -5.20 -4.23
C GLN A 173 -6.71 -4.14 -5.26
N HIS A 174 -7.05 -2.92 -4.82
CA HIS A 174 -7.59 -1.86 -5.67
C HIS A 174 -6.61 -0.70 -5.88
N THR A 175 -6.12 -0.08 -4.80
CA THR A 175 -5.32 1.15 -4.88
C THR A 175 -4.25 1.25 -3.79
N THR A 176 -3.16 1.92 -4.14
CA THR A 176 -2.07 2.26 -3.22
C THR A 176 -1.71 3.74 -3.35
#